data_0229cfc4bc0908a7a861a28afd28eb41
#
_entry.id   0229cfc4bc0908a7a861a28afd28eb41
#
_cell.length_a   1.000
_cell.length_b   1.000
_cell.length_c   1.000
_cell.angle_alpha   90.00
_cell.angle_beta   90.00
_cell.angle_gamma   90.00
#
_symmetry.space_group_name_H-M   'P 1'
#
loop_
_entity.id
_entity.type
_entity.pdbx_description
1 polymer ?
#
loop_
_entity_poly.entity_id
_entity_poly.type
_entity_poly.pdbx_seq_one_letter_code
_entity_poly.pdbx_strand_id
1 'polypeptide(L)'
;MRALLPLRSSIVVVIVVVLVPFITNPRGVNSSSDAPLTSIPLDLYHTSDALLKEIKSLVLRHPDTLSMETVKMGNRGYAAEVLVVTYDRKTKHDNEKSKFRILMSFGQHGRELITSEVALQLLSVLAEEHNILSMGPVSITKELDNIVIKVVPMENLNGRKLVEAGDLCERRNGRGVDLNRNWGVDWGKKEKDYDPYEENPGTAPFSEPEAQIMRQLAKSFEPHIWVNVHSGMEVDYAALFMPYDHKNTTPDGHMSNLMEFLLWDVNRLHFEEKCLVGSGGGLVGYLAHGTTTDYMYDVVKVPMAFTFEIYGDSEASSKDCFKMFNPVDKLEFNKAVNKWSEAFLTLFRLGPSRLATTYGLRKWDSMGGKVIDGSLESNKENKIDGLDLGMKDLRNYFRLFLLSSVLLMFMFCSRISKSKYRQTN
;
A
#
# COMPACT_ATOMS: atom_id res chain seq x y z
N MET A 1 33.97 11.61 -72.71
CA MET A 1 33.15 11.95 -71.57
C MET A 1 33.10 10.75 -70.65
N ARG A 2 33.83 10.82 -69.52
CA ARG A 2 33.95 9.73 -68.55
C ARG A 2 33.07 10.10 -67.33
N ALA A 3 32.10 9.26 -67.04
CA ALA A 3 31.26 9.38 -65.85
C ALA A 3 31.93 8.71 -64.65
N LEU A 4 32.08 9.42 -63.57
CA LEU A 4 32.57 8.94 -62.28
C LEU A 4 31.43 8.37 -61.43
N LEU A 5 31.53 7.10 -61.06
CA LEU A 5 30.65 6.42 -60.11
C LEU A 5 31.17 6.67 -58.68
N PRO A 6 30.27 6.84 -57.69
CA PRO A 6 30.69 6.98 -56.30
C PRO A 6 30.90 5.61 -55.63
N LEU A 7 32.00 5.50 -54.88
CA LEU A 7 32.33 4.37 -54.01
C LEU A 7 31.29 4.23 -52.86
N ARG A 8 30.68 3.06 -52.77
CA ARG A 8 29.91 2.65 -51.60
C ARG A 8 30.85 2.02 -50.58
N SER A 9 30.98 2.63 -49.40
CA SER A 9 31.60 2.03 -48.22
C SER A 9 30.72 0.94 -47.64
N SER A 10 31.14 -0.31 -47.77
CA SER A 10 30.52 -1.45 -47.12
C SER A 10 31.13 -1.59 -45.70
N ILE A 11 30.29 -1.37 -44.70
CA ILE A 11 30.62 -1.69 -43.32
C ILE A 11 30.45 -3.20 -43.13
N VAL A 12 31.56 -3.90 -42.94
CA VAL A 12 31.56 -5.34 -42.59
C VAL A 12 31.40 -5.43 -41.08
N VAL A 13 30.25 -5.90 -40.64
CA VAL A 13 30.01 -6.25 -39.23
C VAL A 13 30.51 -7.68 -39.06
N VAL A 14 31.59 -7.86 -38.33
CA VAL A 14 32.11 -9.18 -37.93
C VAL A 14 31.35 -9.63 -36.68
N ILE A 15 30.43 -10.55 -36.85
CA ILE A 15 29.76 -11.23 -35.73
C ILE A 15 30.69 -12.35 -35.27
N VAL A 16 31.31 -12.20 -34.10
CA VAL A 16 32.06 -13.27 -33.43
C VAL A 16 31.03 -14.15 -32.70
N VAL A 17 30.72 -15.30 -33.26
CA VAL A 17 29.93 -16.33 -32.58
C VAL A 17 30.86 -17.14 -31.69
N VAL A 18 30.78 -16.93 -30.39
CA VAL A 18 31.49 -17.77 -29.41
C VAL A 18 30.63 -19.02 -29.18
N LEU A 19 31.04 -20.14 -29.77
CA LEU A 19 30.48 -21.47 -29.48
C LEU A 19 30.97 -21.92 -28.10
N VAL A 20 30.13 -21.84 -27.09
CA VAL A 20 30.36 -22.48 -25.80
C VAL A 20 29.91 -23.94 -25.92
N PRO A 21 30.77 -24.94 -25.66
CA PRO A 21 30.33 -26.33 -25.66
C PRO A 21 29.41 -26.57 -24.47
N PHE A 22 28.15 -26.93 -24.76
CA PHE A 22 27.24 -27.46 -23.76
C PHE A 22 27.77 -28.87 -23.34
N ILE A 23 28.36 -28.93 -22.17
CA ILE A 23 28.59 -30.18 -21.47
C ILE A 23 27.25 -30.60 -20.87
N THR A 24 26.53 -31.46 -21.55
CA THR A 24 25.33 -32.11 -21.02
C THR A 24 25.74 -33.14 -19.99
N ASN A 25 25.73 -32.76 -18.73
CA ASN A 25 25.76 -33.69 -17.63
C ASN A 25 24.34 -34.30 -17.52
N PRO A 26 24.16 -35.65 -17.64
CA PRO A 26 22.89 -36.24 -17.40
C PRO A 26 22.62 -36.21 -15.87
N ARG A 27 22.05 -35.09 -15.40
CA ARG A 27 21.48 -35.08 -14.05
C ARG A 27 20.29 -36.04 -14.05
N GLY A 28 20.38 -37.05 -13.22
CA GLY A 28 19.30 -37.95 -12.96
C GLY A 28 18.00 -37.20 -12.66
N VAL A 29 16.93 -37.70 -13.21
CA VAL A 29 15.57 -37.28 -12.86
C VAL A 29 15.39 -37.61 -11.39
N ASN A 30 15.75 -36.69 -10.51
CA ASN A 30 15.26 -36.74 -9.15
C ASN A 30 13.77 -36.45 -9.23
N SER A 31 12.95 -37.44 -8.92
CA SER A 31 11.56 -37.26 -8.56
C SER A 31 11.54 -36.16 -7.49
N SER A 32 11.05 -34.95 -7.83
CA SER A 32 10.75 -33.96 -6.86
C SER A 32 9.67 -34.53 -5.95
N SER A 33 10.05 -35.02 -4.76
CA SER A 33 9.10 -35.15 -3.68
C SER A 33 8.53 -33.76 -3.47
N ASP A 34 7.23 -33.58 -3.79
CA ASP A 34 6.54 -32.32 -3.46
C ASP A 34 6.79 -32.08 -1.98
N ALA A 35 7.47 -30.98 -1.65
CA ALA A 35 7.66 -30.58 -0.27
C ALA A 35 6.28 -30.45 0.38
N PRO A 36 6.10 -30.92 1.63
CA PRO A 36 4.80 -30.80 2.29
C PRO A 36 4.38 -29.33 2.33
N LEU A 37 3.12 -29.04 1.98
CA LEU A 37 2.56 -27.70 2.03
C LEU A 37 2.59 -27.17 3.48
N THR A 38 2.87 -25.91 3.63
CA THR A 38 2.96 -25.25 4.94
C THR A 38 1.58 -25.16 5.58
N SER A 39 1.42 -25.71 6.78
CA SER A 39 0.21 -25.56 7.60
C SER A 39 0.27 -24.25 8.39
N ILE A 40 -0.89 -23.81 8.92
CA ILE A 40 -0.98 -22.62 9.79
C ILE A 40 -0.20 -22.89 11.09
N PRO A 41 0.87 -22.13 11.42
CA PRO A 41 1.58 -22.24 12.70
C PRO A 41 0.73 -21.64 13.82
N LEU A 42 0.03 -22.48 14.58
CA LEU A 42 -0.91 -22.03 15.65
C LEU A 42 -0.20 -21.42 16.87
N ASP A 43 1.11 -21.48 16.93
CA ASP A 43 1.94 -20.76 17.91
C ASP A 43 2.23 -19.30 17.48
N LEU A 44 1.97 -18.95 16.21
CA LEU A 44 2.12 -17.61 15.65
C LEU A 44 0.77 -16.96 15.32
N TYR A 45 -0.18 -17.74 14.79
CA TYR A 45 -1.46 -17.25 14.29
C TYR A 45 -2.62 -17.66 15.19
N HIS A 46 -3.47 -16.71 15.50
CA HIS A 46 -4.74 -16.98 16.16
C HIS A 46 -5.75 -17.59 15.17
N THR A 47 -6.59 -18.50 15.65
CA THR A 47 -7.84 -18.79 14.94
C THR A 47 -8.74 -17.55 14.95
N SER A 48 -9.69 -17.46 14.02
CA SER A 48 -10.62 -16.33 13.95
C SER A 48 -11.36 -16.09 15.29
N ASP A 49 -11.79 -17.16 15.95
CA ASP A 49 -12.47 -17.05 17.24
C ASP A 49 -11.53 -16.59 18.36
N ALA A 50 -10.27 -17.06 18.38
CA ALA A 50 -9.27 -16.65 19.34
C ALA A 50 -8.88 -15.18 19.14
N LEU A 51 -8.64 -14.73 17.90
CA LEU A 51 -8.33 -13.36 17.56
C LEU A 51 -9.46 -12.39 18.02
N LEU A 52 -10.69 -12.70 17.63
CA LEU A 52 -11.84 -11.88 18.01
C LEU A 52 -12.07 -11.85 19.52
N LYS A 53 -11.80 -12.95 20.22
CA LYS A 53 -11.85 -13.03 21.68
C LYS A 53 -10.79 -12.13 22.33
N GLU A 54 -9.54 -12.18 21.83
CA GLU A 54 -8.46 -11.35 22.37
C GLU A 54 -8.73 -9.86 22.14
N ILE A 55 -9.19 -9.47 20.92
CA ILE A 55 -9.58 -8.09 20.65
C ILE A 55 -10.70 -7.61 21.57
N LYS A 56 -11.74 -8.43 21.78
CA LYS A 56 -12.83 -8.10 22.73
C LYS A 56 -12.32 -7.94 24.15
N SER A 57 -11.39 -8.80 24.56
CA SER A 57 -10.73 -8.72 25.88
C SER A 57 -9.91 -7.43 26.02
N LEU A 58 -9.15 -7.06 24.98
CA LEU A 58 -8.39 -5.81 24.93
C LEU A 58 -9.29 -4.58 25.09
N VAL A 59 -10.40 -4.52 24.34
CA VAL A 59 -11.36 -3.41 24.45
C VAL A 59 -11.96 -3.31 25.84
N LEU A 60 -12.27 -4.44 26.47
CA LEU A 60 -12.80 -4.46 27.84
C LEU A 60 -11.79 -4.00 28.91
N ARG A 61 -10.51 -4.20 28.67
CA ARG A 61 -9.42 -3.69 29.55
C ARG A 61 -9.20 -2.18 29.41
N HIS A 62 -9.53 -1.60 28.22
CA HIS A 62 -9.26 -0.20 27.88
C HIS A 62 -10.51 0.59 27.45
N PRO A 63 -11.59 0.62 28.27
CA PRO A 63 -12.87 1.23 27.89
C PRO A 63 -12.81 2.76 27.71
N ASP A 64 -11.76 3.41 28.24
CA ASP A 64 -11.56 4.85 28.15
C ASP A 64 -11.02 5.28 26.78
N THR A 65 -10.39 4.36 26.03
CA THR A 65 -9.73 4.62 24.76
C THR A 65 -10.27 3.77 23.62
N LEU A 66 -10.79 2.57 23.92
CA LEU A 66 -11.32 1.65 22.94
C LEU A 66 -12.80 1.38 23.15
N SER A 67 -13.52 1.31 22.07
CA SER A 67 -14.91 0.80 22.02
C SER A 67 -15.07 -0.13 20.82
N MET A 68 -16.13 -0.94 20.82
CA MET A 68 -16.38 -1.86 19.72
C MET A 68 -17.85 -1.95 19.40
N GLU A 69 -18.13 -2.21 18.15
CA GLU A 69 -19.45 -2.58 17.65
C GLU A 69 -19.33 -3.78 16.70
N THR A 70 -20.38 -4.58 16.63
CA THR A 70 -20.47 -5.68 15.67
C THR A 70 -21.61 -5.41 14.73
N VAL A 71 -21.30 -5.25 13.44
CA VAL A 71 -22.29 -5.01 12.39
C VAL A 71 -22.61 -6.33 11.72
N LYS A 72 -23.90 -6.68 11.62
CA LYS A 72 -24.38 -7.89 10.95
C LYS A 72 -25.26 -7.49 9.77
N MET A 73 -25.04 -8.13 8.65
CA MET A 73 -25.86 -7.96 7.47
C MET A 73 -26.08 -9.30 6.78
N GLY A 74 -27.28 -9.51 6.25
CA GLY A 74 -27.62 -10.73 5.54
C GLY A 74 -28.25 -10.45 4.19
N ASN A 75 -27.92 -11.30 3.21
CA ASN A 75 -28.48 -11.24 1.87
C ASN A 75 -28.64 -12.65 1.30
N ARG A 76 -29.84 -12.99 0.86
CA ARG A 76 -30.19 -14.26 0.17
C ARG A 76 -29.64 -15.52 0.86
N GLY A 77 -29.88 -15.64 2.17
CA GLY A 77 -29.48 -16.81 2.96
C GLY A 77 -28.00 -16.85 3.36
N TYR A 78 -27.23 -15.80 3.07
CA TYR A 78 -25.87 -15.61 3.53
C TYR A 78 -25.79 -14.41 4.46
N ALA A 79 -25.01 -14.49 5.51
CA ALA A 79 -24.82 -13.42 6.47
C ALA A 79 -23.33 -13.19 6.74
N ALA A 80 -22.95 -11.93 6.86
CA ALA A 80 -21.66 -11.51 7.34
C ALA A 80 -21.77 -10.80 8.69
N GLU A 81 -20.74 -10.93 9.48
CA GLU A 81 -20.54 -10.24 10.75
C GLU A 81 -19.18 -9.60 10.75
N VAL A 82 -19.13 -8.29 10.97
CA VAL A 82 -17.88 -7.51 10.98
C VAL A 82 -17.76 -6.81 12.33
N LEU A 83 -16.65 -7.07 13.03
CA LEU A 83 -16.27 -6.35 14.24
C LEU A 83 -15.57 -5.05 13.83
N VAL A 84 -16.00 -3.94 14.40
CA VAL A 84 -15.39 -2.62 14.26
C VAL A 84 -14.89 -2.18 15.62
N VAL A 85 -13.60 -1.92 15.77
CA VAL A 85 -13.00 -1.35 16.98
C VAL A 85 -12.71 0.12 16.72
N THR A 86 -13.15 0.97 17.63
CA THR A 86 -12.93 2.42 17.57
C THR A 86 -11.97 2.82 18.67
N TYR A 87 -10.83 3.40 18.26
CA TYR A 87 -9.95 4.15 19.15
C TYR A 87 -10.40 5.60 19.16
N ASP A 88 -10.75 6.12 20.31
CA ASP A 88 -11.14 7.52 20.53
C ASP A 88 -10.86 7.92 21.96
N ARG A 89 -9.88 8.78 22.19
CA ARG A 89 -9.65 9.39 23.52
C ARG A 89 -10.67 10.49 23.74
N LYS A 90 -11.63 10.21 24.60
CA LYS A 90 -12.70 11.15 24.94
C LYS A 90 -12.13 12.29 25.77
N THR A 91 -12.10 13.49 25.20
CA THR A 91 -11.88 14.74 25.94
C THR A 91 -13.25 15.35 26.29
N LYS A 92 -13.35 16.15 27.35
CA LYS A 92 -14.63 16.62 27.94
C LYS A 92 -15.52 17.45 26.98
N HIS A 93 -15.04 17.81 25.78
CA HIS A 93 -15.72 18.71 24.85
C HIS A 93 -15.79 18.19 23.40
N ASP A 94 -15.51 16.91 23.12
CA ASP A 94 -15.30 16.42 21.78
C ASP A 94 -16.54 15.82 21.14
N ASN A 95 -16.81 16.29 19.91
CA ASN A 95 -17.67 15.63 18.95
C ASN A 95 -16.77 14.84 17.97
N GLU A 96 -17.03 13.54 17.77
CA GLU A 96 -16.30 12.67 16.83
C GLU A 96 -16.15 13.31 15.43
N LYS A 97 -17.16 14.05 14.99
CA LYS A 97 -17.12 14.74 13.68
C LYS A 97 -16.11 15.90 13.59
N SER A 98 -15.66 16.41 14.74
CA SER A 98 -14.62 17.47 14.76
C SER A 98 -13.19 16.92 14.71
N LYS A 99 -13.03 15.60 14.93
CA LYS A 99 -11.73 14.92 14.94
C LYS A 99 -11.32 14.45 13.55
N PHE A 100 -10.02 14.22 13.38
CA PHE A 100 -9.49 13.59 12.18
C PHE A 100 -9.86 12.10 12.20
N ARG A 101 -10.42 11.57 11.12
CA ARG A 101 -11.00 10.24 11.05
C ARG A 101 -10.21 9.33 10.12
N ILE A 102 -9.82 8.17 10.62
CA ILE A 102 -9.08 7.15 9.89
C ILE A 102 -9.86 5.85 9.93
N LEU A 103 -10.08 5.22 8.78
CA LEU A 103 -10.72 3.92 8.64
C LEU A 103 -9.73 2.93 8.03
N MET A 104 -9.54 1.80 8.72
CA MET A 104 -8.65 0.74 8.28
C MET A 104 -9.38 -0.58 8.18
N SER A 105 -9.12 -1.34 7.13
CA SER A 105 -9.62 -2.71 6.95
C SER A 105 -8.46 -3.69 6.80
N PHE A 106 -8.62 -4.82 7.48
CA PHE A 106 -7.70 -5.95 7.47
C PHE A 106 -8.49 -7.24 7.20
N GLY A 107 -7.81 -8.27 6.68
CA GLY A 107 -8.44 -9.56 6.45
C GLY A 107 -9.59 -9.52 5.46
N GLN A 108 -9.52 -8.69 4.42
CA GLN A 108 -10.50 -8.67 3.32
C GLN A 108 -10.44 -9.96 2.51
N HIS A 109 -9.26 -10.59 2.40
CA HIS A 109 -9.10 -11.91 1.80
C HIS A 109 -8.82 -12.97 2.88
N GLY A 110 -9.44 -14.15 2.72
CA GLY A 110 -9.41 -15.21 3.72
C GLY A 110 -8.00 -15.70 4.05
N ARG A 111 -7.14 -15.83 3.05
CA ARG A 111 -5.76 -16.39 3.15
C ARG A 111 -4.71 -15.42 3.72
N GLU A 112 -5.02 -14.15 3.88
CA GLU A 112 -4.08 -13.09 4.30
C GLU A 112 -4.08 -12.92 5.82
N LEU A 113 -3.70 -13.99 6.55
CA LEU A 113 -3.83 -14.06 8.01
C LEU A 113 -3.00 -13.02 8.75
N ILE A 114 -1.79 -12.73 8.26
CA ILE A 114 -0.85 -11.79 8.89
C ILE A 114 -1.46 -10.40 9.05
N THR A 115 -2.37 -10.00 8.15
CA THR A 115 -3.00 -8.69 8.21
C THR A 115 -3.82 -8.52 9.49
N SER A 116 -4.59 -9.54 9.90
CA SER A 116 -5.37 -9.54 11.12
C SER A 116 -4.51 -9.55 12.39
N GLU A 117 -3.34 -10.20 12.35
CA GLU A 117 -2.37 -10.19 13.46
C GLU A 117 -1.74 -8.78 13.61
N VAL A 118 -1.45 -8.10 12.50
CA VAL A 118 -1.02 -6.70 12.52
C VAL A 118 -2.11 -5.80 13.09
N ALA A 119 -3.39 -6.06 12.78
CA ALA A 119 -4.49 -5.30 13.37
C ALA A 119 -4.57 -5.47 14.91
N LEU A 120 -4.41 -6.70 15.42
CA LEU A 120 -4.36 -6.97 16.86
C LEU A 120 -3.19 -6.24 17.53
N GLN A 121 -1.99 -6.35 16.95
CA GLN A 121 -0.79 -5.66 17.47
C GLN A 121 -0.99 -4.13 17.49
N LEU A 122 -1.51 -3.57 16.40
CA LEU A 122 -1.80 -2.13 16.30
C LEU A 122 -2.78 -1.67 17.40
N LEU A 123 -3.86 -2.44 17.61
CA LEU A 123 -4.83 -2.14 18.68
C LEU A 123 -4.19 -2.22 20.07
N SER A 124 -3.31 -3.20 20.30
CA SER A 124 -2.55 -3.33 21.57
C SER A 124 -1.60 -2.16 21.81
N VAL A 125 -0.99 -1.64 20.74
CA VAL A 125 -0.15 -0.44 20.79
C VAL A 125 -0.99 0.82 21.07
N LEU A 126 -2.13 0.97 20.42
CA LEU A 126 -3.06 2.09 20.67
C LEU A 126 -3.64 2.05 22.08
N ALA A 127 -3.78 0.86 22.67
CA ALA A 127 -4.16 0.65 24.07
C ALA A 127 -3.00 0.83 25.06
N GLU A 128 -1.79 1.14 24.61
CA GLU A 128 -0.56 1.26 25.44
C GLU A 128 -0.16 -0.05 26.16
N GLU A 129 -0.66 -1.23 25.74
CA GLU A 129 -0.21 -2.51 26.29
C GLU A 129 1.16 -2.95 25.76
N HIS A 130 1.51 -2.50 24.53
CA HIS A 130 2.81 -2.78 23.93
C HIS A 130 3.56 -1.49 23.62
N ASN A 131 4.78 -1.39 24.15
CA ASN A 131 5.69 -0.29 23.81
C ASN A 131 6.43 -0.62 22.52
N ILE A 132 6.38 0.28 21.55
CA ILE A 132 7.21 0.19 20.36
C ILE A 132 8.59 0.76 20.71
N LEU A 133 9.61 -0.08 20.66
CA LEU A 133 10.99 0.25 21.07
C LEU A 133 11.62 1.43 20.27
N SER A 134 11.17 1.68 19.03
CA SER A 134 11.68 2.74 18.17
C SER A 134 11.12 4.14 18.50
N MET A 135 9.96 4.18 19.13
CA MET A 135 9.34 5.42 19.60
C MET A 135 9.63 5.55 21.09
N GLY A 136 10.51 6.45 21.49
CA GLY A 136 10.85 6.66 22.90
C GLY A 136 9.61 6.84 23.81
N PRO A 137 9.78 6.99 25.13
CA PRO A 137 8.72 6.96 26.15
C PRO A 137 7.75 8.14 26.10
N VAL A 138 7.75 8.94 25.02
CA VAL A 138 6.75 9.99 24.80
C VAL A 138 5.44 9.29 24.44
N SER A 139 4.45 9.46 25.31
CA SER A 139 3.12 8.90 25.15
C SER A 139 2.61 9.22 23.72
N ILE A 140 2.58 8.19 22.86
CA ILE A 140 2.02 8.22 21.49
C ILE A 140 0.60 8.82 21.53
N THR A 141 -0.09 8.62 22.61
CA THR A 141 -1.48 8.99 22.83
C THR A 141 -1.72 10.49 22.82
N LYS A 142 -0.78 11.33 23.29
CA LYS A 142 -0.97 12.79 23.23
C LYS A 142 -0.95 13.33 21.80
N GLU A 143 -0.24 12.67 20.88
CA GLU A 143 -0.20 13.05 19.48
C GLU A 143 -1.48 12.63 18.75
N LEU A 144 -2.24 11.67 19.31
CA LEU A 144 -3.47 11.14 18.73
C LEU A 144 -4.77 11.69 19.38
N ASP A 145 -4.69 12.66 20.29
CA ASP A 145 -5.86 13.19 21.01
C ASP A 145 -7.01 13.70 20.09
N ASN A 146 -6.67 14.22 18.93
CA ASN A 146 -7.64 14.74 17.94
C ASN A 146 -7.91 13.78 16.78
N ILE A 147 -7.67 12.49 16.98
CA ILE A 147 -7.85 11.47 15.94
C ILE A 147 -8.83 10.41 16.45
N VAL A 148 -9.74 10.00 15.57
CA VAL A 148 -10.57 8.80 15.75
C VAL A 148 -10.16 7.77 14.71
N ILE A 149 -9.85 6.56 15.16
CA ILE A 149 -9.44 5.48 14.27
C ILE A 149 -10.45 4.33 14.40
N LYS A 150 -11.07 3.95 13.29
CA LYS A 150 -11.86 2.73 13.19
C LYS A 150 -11.04 1.64 12.52
N VAL A 151 -10.90 0.52 13.21
CA VAL A 151 -10.16 -0.66 12.74
C VAL A 151 -11.15 -1.80 12.56
N VAL A 152 -11.19 -2.37 11.36
CA VAL A 152 -11.88 -3.62 11.05
C VAL A 152 -10.80 -4.72 10.99
N PRO A 153 -10.61 -5.51 12.05
CA PRO A 153 -9.47 -6.43 12.15
C PRO A 153 -9.62 -7.68 11.27
N MET A 154 -10.84 -7.98 10.85
CA MET A 154 -11.16 -9.13 10.00
C MET A 154 -12.48 -8.85 9.25
N GLU A 155 -12.36 -8.35 8.00
CA GLU A 155 -13.51 -8.04 7.18
C GLU A 155 -14.23 -9.31 6.71
N ASN A 156 -13.46 -10.35 6.33
CA ASN A 156 -13.95 -11.59 5.72
C ASN A 156 -13.85 -12.79 6.68
N LEU A 157 -14.67 -12.78 7.73
CA LEU A 157 -14.70 -13.88 8.70
C LEU A 157 -15.06 -15.23 8.05
N ASN A 158 -15.96 -15.22 7.08
CA ASN A 158 -16.42 -16.46 6.44
C ASN A 158 -15.34 -17.08 5.54
N GLY A 159 -14.63 -16.28 4.76
CA GLY A 159 -13.47 -16.75 3.97
C GLY A 159 -12.31 -17.21 4.86
N ARG A 160 -12.04 -16.48 5.96
CA ARG A 160 -11.03 -16.89 6.94
C ARG A 160 -11.33 -18.28 7.55
N LYS A 161 -12.59 -18.59 7.85
CA LYS A 161 -13.01 -19.89 8.36
C LYS A 161 -12.80 -21.03 7.35
N LEU A 162 -12.91 -20.77 6.04
CA LEU A 162 -12.57 -21.75 5.01
C LEU A 162 -11.06 -22.06 5.01
N VAL A 163 -10.23 -21.03 5.15
CA VAL A 163 -8.77 -21.20 5.28
C VAL A 163 -8.42 -22.02 6.52
N GLU A 164 -9.03 -21.72 7.67
CA GLU A 164 -8.84 -22.46 8.92
C GLU A 164 -9.34 -23.91 8.83
N ALA A 165 -10.32 -24.19 7.95
CA ALA A 165 -10.79 -25.54 7.65
C ALA A 165 -9.92 -26.32 6.67
N GLY A 166 -8.83 -25.71 6.14
CA GLY A 166 -7.82 -26.35 5.30
C GLY A 166 -7.74 -25.86 3.86
N ASP A 167 -8.62 -24.95 3.42
CA ASP A 167 -8.50 -24.30 2.11
C ASP A 167 -7.55 -23.12 2.18
N LEU A 168 -6.25 -23.40 2.31
CA LEU A 168 -5.20 -22.41 2.55
C LEU A 168 -5.04 -21.36 1.43
N CYS A 169 -5.61 -21.62 0.26
CA CYS A 169 -5.58 -20.74 -0.89
C CYS A 169 -6.82 -19.82 -0.99
N GLU A 170 -7.87 -20.02 -0.17
CA GLU A 170 -9.11 -19.27 -0.33
C GLU A 170 -8.93 -17.78 -0.07
N ARG A 171 -9.13 -17.01 -1.11
CA ARG A 171 -9.09 -15.56 -1.14
C ARG A 171 -10.46 -14.95 -0.79
N ARG A 172 -11.50 -15.54 -1.38
CA ARG A 172 -12.85 -15.00 -1.50
C ARG A 172 -13.64 -15.14 -0.19
N ASN A 173 -14.83 -14.58 -0.16
CA ASN A 173 -15.75 -14.79 0.95
C ASN A 173 -16.42 -16.17 0.91
N GLY A 174 -17.26 -16.49 1.90
CA GLY A 174 -17.97 -17.77 1.99
C GLY A 174 -18.94 -18.05 0.84
N ARG A 175 -19.13 -17.13 -0.11
CA ARG A 175 -19.91 -17.30 -1.35
C ARG A 175 -19.05 -17.38 -2.60
N GLY A 176 -17.75 -17.43 -2.44
CA GLY A 176 -16.80 -17.47 -3.55
C GLY A 176 -16.70 -16.14 -4.32
N VAL A 177 -16.89 -15.00 -3.65
CA VAL A 177 -16.76 -13.66 -4.23
C VAL A 177 -15.52 -12.98 -3.68
N ASP A 178 -14.70 -12.38 -4.55
CA ASP A 178 -13.60 -11.51 -4.17
C ASP A 178 -14.16 -10.17 -3.69
N LEU A 179 -14.01 -9.89 -2.40
CA LEU A 179 -14.52 -8.66 -1.78
C LEU A 179 -13.83 -7.40 -2.33
N ASN A 180 -12.59 -7.52 -2.84
CA ASN A 180 -11.89 -6.41 -3.50
C ASN A 180 -12.15 -6.33 -5.02
N ARG A 181 -13.21 -6.97 -5.50
CA ARG A 181 -13.77 -6.83 -6.85
C ARG A 181 -15.27 -6.49 -6.81
N ASN A 182 -15.88 -6.43 -5.63
CA ASN A 182 -17.33 -6.27 -5.45
C ASN A 182 -17.79 -4.81 -5.30
N TRP A 183 -16.94 -3.82 -5.65
CA TRP A 183 -17.23 -2.39 -5.53
C TRP A 183 -17.60 -1.74 -6.87
N GLY A 184 -18.17 -0.51 -6.84
CA GLY A 184 -18.89 0.06 -7.97
C GLY A 184 -18.04 0.72 -9.06
N VAL A 185 -16.72 0.95 -8.86
CA VAL A 185 -15.87 1.59 -9.87
C VAL A 185 -15.45 0.55 -10.90
N ASP A 186 -15.83 0.73 -12.14
CA ASP A 186 -15.53 -0.20 -13.26
C ASP A 186 -15.92 -1.67 -12.97
N TRP A 187 -16.93 -1.90 -12.11
CA TRP A 187 -17.33 -3.23 -11.67
C TRP A 187 -17.64 -4.16 -12.85
N GLY A 188 -17.12 -5.40 -12.73
CA GLY A 188 -17.36 -6.46 -13.70
C GLY A 188 -16.56 -6.35 -14.98
N LYS A 189 -15.73 -5.34 -15.14
CA LYS A 189 -14.75 -5.27 -16.22
C LYS A 189 -13.68 -6.35 -16.00
N LYS A 190 -13.29 -7.03 -17.06
CA LYS A 190 -12.35 -8.15 -17.04
C LYS A 190 -11.16 -7.84 -17.93
N GLU A 191 -9.97 -8.00 -17.41
CA GLU A 191 -8.74 -7.97 -18.21
C GLU A 191 -8.49 -9.33 -18.88
N LYS A 192 -7.45 -9.43 -19.72
CA LYS A 192 -7.17 -10.64 -20.51
C LYS A 192 -6.78 -11.85 -19.67
N ASP A 193 -6.17 -11.60 -18.53
CA ASP A 193 -5.65 -12.55 -17.55
C ASP A 193 -6.61 -12.81 -16.39
N TYR A 194 -7.86 -12.37 -16.50
CA TYR A 194 -8.91 -12.55 -15.50
C TYR A 194 -9.07 -14.01 -15.09
N ASP A 195 -8.89 -14.28 -13.78
CA ASP A 195 -9.13 -15.58 -13.17
C ASP A 195 -10.46 -15.56 -12.36
N PRO A 196 -11.48 -16.33 -12.79
CA PRO A 196 -12.76 -16.37 -12.08
C PRO A 196 -12.66 -16.98 -10.67
N TYR A 197 -11.62 -17.72 -10.36
CA TYR A 197 -11.38 -18.27 -9.02
C TYR A 197 -10.77 -17.24 -8.09
N GLU A 198 -9.93 -16.34 -8.59
CA GLU A 198 -9.29 -15.29 -7.80
C GLU A 198 -10.10 -13.99 -7.77
N GLU A 199 -10.78 -13.64 -8.88
CA GLU A 199 -11.32 -12.30 -9.11
C GLU A 199 -12.84 -12.26 -9.34
N ASN A 200 -13.60 -13.21 -8.80
CA ASN A 200 -15.06 -13.22 -8.97
C ASN A 200 -15.70 -11.94 -8.37
N PRO A 201 -16.27 -11.03 -9.17
CA PRO A 201 -16.80 -9.76 -8.70
C PRO A 201 -18.19 -9.87 -8.05
N GLY A 202 -18.77 -11.05 -7.98
CA GLY A 202 -20.15 -11.28 -7.54
C GLY A 202 -21.19 -11.01 -8.63
N THR A 203 -22.46 -10.93 -8.21
CA THR A 203 -23.61 -10.80 -9.13
C THR A 203 -24.00 -9.36 -9.44
N ALA A 204 -23.54 -8.41 -8.64
CA ALA A 204 -23.72 -6.97 -8.79
C ALA A 204 -22.71 -6.25 -7.89
N PRO A 205 -22.44 -4.94 -8.13
CA PRO A 205 -21.68 -4.15 -7.16
C PRO A 205 -22.37 -4.24 -5.80
N PHE A 206 -21.58 -4.48 -4.75
CA PHE A 206 -22.12 -4.66 -3.39
C PHE A 206 -23.13 -5.80 -3.25
N SER A 207 -22.98 -6.86 -4.04
CA SER A 207 -23.81 -8.07 -3.84
C SER A 207 -23.51 -8.73 -2.50
N GLU A 208 -22.31 -8.55 -1.96
CA GLU A 208 -21.87 -9.20 -0.75
C GLU A 208 -22.12 -8.34 0.50
N PRO A 209 -22.64 -8.96 1.58
CA PRO A 209 -22.96 -8.23 2.80
C PRO A 209 -21.74 -7.59 3.46
N GLU A 210 -20.54 -8.19 3.36
CA GLU A 210 -19.29 -7.60 3.84
C GLU A 210 -19.02 -6.24 3.16
N ALA A 211 -19.08 -6.19 1.84
CA ALA A 211 -18.90 -4.96 1.07
C ALA A 211 -19.98 -3.91 1.37
N GLN A 212 -21.24 -4.33 1.64
CA GLN A 212 -22.32 -3.43 2.04
C GLN A 212 -22.04 -2.83 3.42
N ILE A 213 -21.59 -3.62 4.40
CA ILE A 213 -21.21 -3.15 5.74
C ILE A 213 -20.09 -2.10 5.63
N MET A 214 -19.03 -2.41 4.92
CA MET A 214 -17.89 -1.50 4.77
C MET A 214 -18.27 -0.20 4.05
N ARG A 215 -19.09 -0.30 3.00
CA ARG A 215 -19.64 0.87 2.30
C ARG A 215 -20.48 1.75 3.24
N GLN A 216 -21.34 1.15 4.06
CA GLN A 216 -22.16 1.87 5.02
C GLN A 216 -21.29 2.54 6.10
N LEU A 217 -20.32 1.80 6.63
CA LEU A 217 -19.37 2.31 7.62
C LEU A 217 -18.60 3.51 7.07
N ALA A 218 -18.02 3.42 5.86
CA ALA A 218 -17.31 4.51 5.24
C ALA A 218 -18.18 5.75 5.03
N LYS A 219 -19.42 5.58 4.55
CA LYS A 219 -20.36 6.69 4.32
C LYS A 219 -20.82 7.36 5.60
N SER A 220 -21.00 6.63 6.70
CA SER A 220 -21.42 7.20 7.98
C SER A 220 -20.28 7.82 8.77
N PHE A 221 -19.09 7.25 8.66
CA PHE A 221 -17.89 7.72 9.37
C PHE A 221 -17.18 8.86 8.64
N GLU A 222 -17.31 8.94 7.31
CA GLU A 222 -16.67 9.97 6.47
C GLU A 222 -15.16 10.10 6.74
N PRO A 223 -14.35 9.04 6.54
CA PRO A 223 -12.94 9.06 6.89
C PRO A 223 -12.15 10.07 6.04
N HIS A 224 -11.10 10.65 6.62
CA HIS A 224 -10.12 11.46 5.91
C HIS A 224 -8.99 10.62 5.32
N ILE A 225 -8.71 9.48 5.96
CA ILE A 225 -7.79 8.45 5.45
C ILE A 225 -8.52 7.10 5.43
N TRP A 226 -8.38 6.40 4.33
CA TRP A 226 -8.73 4.99 4.14
C TRP A 226 -7.46 4.18 3.94
N VAL A 227 -7.35 3.03 4.62
CA VAL A 227 -6.27 2.06 4.40
C VAL A 227 -6.85 0.66 4.30
N ASN A 228 -6.62 -0.01 3.18
CA ASN A 228 -6.91 -1.42 2.97
C ASN A 228 -5.60 -2.21 3.08
N VAL A 229 -5.54 -3.18 3.98
CA VAL A 229 -4.31 -3.91 4.31
C VAL A 229 -4.38 -5.33 3.79
N HIS A 230 -3.47 -5.65 2.90
CA HIS A 230 -3.34 -6.92 2.17
C HIS A 230 -1.97 -7.55 2.36
N SER A 231 -1.82 -8.79 1.91
CA SER A 231 -0.55 -9.48 1.76
C SER A 231 -0.57 -10.44 0.56
N GLY A 232 0.62 -10.82 0.05
CA GLY A 232 0.74 -11.80 -1.03
C GLY A 232 1.30 -11.25 -2.33
N MET A 233 1.87 -10.06 -2.31
CA MET A 233 2.51 -9.52 -3.49
C MET A 233 3.83 -10.26 -3.78
N GLU A 234 4.03 -10.69 -5.03
CA GLU A 234 5.23 -11.39 -5.52
C GLU A 234 6.44 -10.46 -5.68
N VAL A 235 6.72 -9.66 -4.65
CA VAL A 235 7.92 -8.81 -4.61
C VAL A 235 8.64 -9.02 -3.29
N ASP A 236 9.96 -8.95 -3.32
CA ASP A 236 10.83 -9.11 -2.14
C ASP A 236 10.58 -8.07 -1.05
N TYR A 237 9.69 -7.10 -1.31
CA TYR A 237 9.38 -5.98 -0.44
C TYR A 237 7.88 -5.68 -0.46
N ALA A 238 7.42 -5.02 0.60
CA ALA A 238 6.06 -4.50 0.72
C ALA A 238 5.72 -3.43 -0.34
N ALA A 239 4.43 -3.13 -0.52
CA ALA A 239 4.00 -2.05 -1.40
C ALA A 239 3.02 -1.09 -0.72
N LEU A 240 3.12 0.17 -1.07
CA LEU A 240 2.33 1.27 -0.59
C LEU A 240 1.60 1.90 -1.79
N PHE A 241 0.38 1.46 -2.03
CA PHE A 241 -0.40 1.90 -3.17
C PHE A 241 -1.37 3.03 -2.81
N MET A 242 -1.50 3.94 -3.75
CA MET A 242 -2.56 4.94 -3.83
C MET A 242 -3.41 4.67 -5.08
N PRO A 243 -4.59 5.31 -5.28
CA PRO A 243 -5.35 5.17 -6.50
C PRO A 243 -4.50 5.53 -7.75
N TYR A 244 -4.75 4.93 -8.90
CA TYR A 244 -5.86 4.04 -9.20
C TYR A 244 -5.40 2.58 -9.33
N ASP A 245 -6.32 1.65 -9.03
CA ASP A 245 -6.11 0.24 -9.34
C ASP A 245 -6.60 -0.08 -10.76
N HIS A 246 -7.66 0.59 -11.23
CA HIS A 246 -8.27 0.39 -12.56
C HIS A 246 -7.59 1.16 -13.69
N LYS A 247 -6.53 1.91 -13.40
CA LYS A 247 -5.69 2.66 -14.36
C LYS A 247 -4.23 2.54 -13.98
N ASN A 248 -3.37 2.67 -14.98
CA ASN A 248 -1.91 2.69 -14.77
C ASN A 248 -1.34 4.07 -14.39
N THR A 249 -2.18 4.96 -13.88
CA THR A 249 -1.82 6.32 -13.48
C THR A 249 -2.36 6.65 -12.11
N THR A 250 -1.71 7.56 -11.41
CA THR A 250 -2.23 8.19 -10.19
C THR A 250 -3.27 9.28 -10.54
N PRO A 251 -4.11 9.69 -9.58
CA PRO A 251 -4.97 10.85 -9.77
C PRO A 251 -4.17 12.13 -10.04
N ASP A 252 -4.77 13.06 -10.77
CA ASP A 252 -4.17 14.37 -10.97
C ASP A 252 -4.40 15.28 -9.75
N GLY A 253 -3.49 16.25 -9.56
CA GLY A 253 -3.67 17.36 -8.65
C GLY A 253 -2.94 17.24 -7.31
N HIS A 254 -3.16 18.25 -6.48
CA HIS A 254 -2.40 18.43 -5.24
C HIS A 254 -2.58 17.29 -4.23
N MET A 255 -3.79 16.71 -4.14
CA MET A 255 -4.07 15.62 -3.21
C MET A 255 -3.28 14.36 -3.56
N SER A 256 -3.10 14.05 -4.85
CA SER A 256 -2.25 12.95 -5.30
C SER A 256 -0.81 13.13 -4.83
N ASN A 257 -0.24 14.33 -4.99
CA ASN A 257 1.11 14.61 -4.52
C ASN A 257 1.24 14.46 -3.00
N LEU A 258 0.21 14.84 -2.23
CA LEU A 258 0.22 14.67 -0.77
C LEU A 258 0.18 13.19 -0.36
N MET A 259 -0.64 12.39 -1.03
CA MET A 259 -0.67 10.94 -0.81
C MET A 259 0.71 10.34 -1.11
N GLU A 260 1.29 10.66 -2.25
CA GLU A 260 2.60 10.16 -2.65
C GLU A 260 3.70 10.57 -1.67
N PHE A 261 3.75 11.83 -1.24
CA PHE A 261 4.71 12.29 -0.22
C PHE A 261 4.56 11.57 1.11
N LEU A 262 3.32 11.34 1.54
CA LEU A 262 3.05 10.61 2.78
C LEU A 262 3.54 9.16 2.69
N LEU A 263 3.30 8.48 1.56
CA LEU A 263 3.79 7.13 1.33
C LEU A 263 5.33 7.06 1.28
N TRP A 264 5.98 8.04 0.64
CA TRP A 264 7.45 8.12 0.62
C TRP A 264 8.03 8.40 2.01
N ASP A 265 7.37 9.21 2.86
CA ASP A 265 7.81 9.40 4.25
C ASP A 265 7.73 8.09 5.04
N VAL A 266 6.64 7.33 4.90
CA VAL A 266 6.47 6.02 5.54
C VAL A 266 7.53 5.03 5.04
N ASN A 267 7.75 4.95 3.72
CA ASN A 267 8.74 4.07 3.09
C ASN A 267 10.16 4.35 3.59
N ARG A 268 10.56 5.62 3.60
CA ARG A 268 11.89 6.05 4.06
C ARG A 268 12.11 5.77 5.54
N LEU A 269 11.11 6.05 6.39
CA LEU A 269 11.26 5.92 7.84
C LEU A 269 11.25 4.47 8.33
N HIS A 270 10.50 3.59 7.68
CA HIS A 270 10.29 2.22 8.16
C HIS A 270 10.84 1.13 7.26
N PHE A 271 11.02 1.40 5.95
CA PHE A 271 11.33 0.35 4.97
C PHE A 271 12.61 0.62 4.16
N GLU A 272 13.42 1.61 4.56
CA GLU A 272 14.70 1.93 3.89
C GLU A 272 14.51 2.21 2.38
N GLU A 273 13.36 2.80 2.02
CA GLU A 273 12.96 3.09 0.63
C GLU A 273 12.76 1.83 -0.27
N LYS A 274 12.57 0.65 0.34
CA LYS A 274 12.49 -0.61 -0.39
C LYS A 274 11.08 -0.95 -0.88
N CYS A 275 10.02 -0.29 -0.35
CA CYS A 275 8.66 -0.55 -0.81
C CYS A 275 8.41 0.05 -2.19
N LEU A 276 7.56 -0.60 -2.98
CA LEU A 276 6.97 0.02 -4.16
C LEU A 276 5.99 1.12 -3.73
N VAL A 277 6.07 2.29 -4.34
CA VAL A 277 5.21 3.45 -4.04
C VAL A 277 4.60 3.99 -5.33
N GLY A 278 3.28 4.07 -5.42
CA GLY A 278 2.57 4.62 -6.58
C GLY A 278 1.16 4.09 -6.75
N SER A 279 0.61 4.13 -7.97
CA SER A 279 -0.71 3.56 -8.25
C SER A 279 -0.68 2.04 -8.30
N GLY A 280 -1.71 1.39 -7.75
CA GLY A 280 -1.83 -0.06 -7.79
C GLY A 280 -1.78 -0.58 -9.24
N GLY A 281 -2.65 -0.10 -10.11
CA GLY A 281 -2.69 -0.53 -11.52
C GLY A 281 -1.43 -0.23 -12.33
N GLY A 282 -0.62 0.76 -11.91
CA GLY A 282 0.63 1.10 -12.59
C GLY A 282 1.82 0.24 -12.18
N LEU A 283 1.82 -0.31 -10.96
CA LEU A 283 2.97 -1.00 -10.37
C LEU A 283 2.80 -2.52 -10.29
N VAL A 284 1.56 -3.03 -10.18
CA VAL A 284 1.29 -4.47 -10.04
C VAL A 284 1.42 -5.22 -11.38
N GLY A 285 1.37 -4.51 -12.50
CA GLY A 285 1.47 -5.11 -13.84
C GLY A 285 0.14 -5.57 -14.45
N TYR A 286 -0.98 -5.45 -13.72
CA TYR A 286 -2.34 -5.66 -14.23
C TYR A 286 -3.29 -4.60 -13.64
N LEU A 287 -4.46 -4.42 -14.28
CA LEU A 287 -5.49 -3.51 -13.81
C LEU A 287 -6.56 -4.25 -13.02
N ALA A 288 -6.88 -3.75 -11.84
CA ALA A 288 -7.92 -4.31 -10.97
C ALA A 288 -9.16 -3.42 -10.97
N HIS A 289 -10.33 -4.01 -11.25
CA HIS A 289 -11.60 -3.31 -11.34
C HIS A 289 -12.54 -3.68 -10.20
N GLY A 290 -13.38 -2.75 -9.79
CA GLY A 290 -14.28 -2.98 -8.67
C GLY A 290 -13.58 -3.05 -7.32
N THR A 291 -12.47 -2.32 -7.15
CA THR A 291 -11.69 -2.32 -5.91
C THR A 291 -12.26 -1.37 -4.87
N THR A 292 -11.95 -1.66 -3.61
CA THR A 292 -12.36 -0.84 -2.47
C THR A 292 -11.71 0.52 -2.51
N THR A 293 -10.40 0.59 -2.75
CA THR A 293 -9.61 1.83 -2.68
C THR A 293 -10.03 2.83 -3.74
N ASP A 294 -10.27 2.40 -4.97
CA ASP A 294 -10.80 3.28 -6.02
C ASP A 294 -12.20 3.80 -5.68
N TYR A 295 -13.07 2.96 -5.09
CA TYR A 295 -14.40 3.40 -4.68
C TYR A 295 -14.34 4.41 -3.53
N MET A 296 -13.48 4.19 -2.53
CA MET A 296 -13.29 5.12 -1.43
C MET A 296 -12.81 6.48 -1.92
N TYR A 297 -11.89 6.51 -2.86
CA TYR A 297 -11.37 7.74 -3.44
C TYR A 297 -12.39 8.42 -4.38
N ASP A 298 -12.88 7.70 -5.39
CA ASP A 298 -13.69 8.29 -6.47
C ASP A 298 -15.14 8.55 -6.08
N VAL A 299 -15.74 7.72 -5.21
CA VAL A 299 -17.17 7.79 -4.89
C VAL A 299 -17.44 8.32 -3.49
N VAL A 300 -16.77 7.79 -2.47
CA VAL A 300 -16.91 8.28 -1.08
C VAL A 300 -16.18 9.62 -0.91
N LYS A 301 -15.20 9.93 -1.81
CA LYS A 301 -14.39 11.15 -1.77
C LYS A 301 -13.51 11.23 -0.53
N VAL A 302 -12.99 10.08 -0.09
CA VAL A 302 -11.95 10.04 0.94
C VAL A 302 -10.72 10.78 0.43
N PRO A 303 -10.22 11.81 1.12
CA PRO A 303 -9.09 12.60 0.64
C PRO A 303 -7.82 11.80 0.38
N MET A 304 -7.53 10.83 1.23
CA MET A 304 -6.36 9.97 1.12
C MET A 304 -6.80 8.50 1.22
N ALA A 305 -6.68 7.75 0.13
CA ALA A 305 -7.04 6.34 0.06
C ALA A 305 -5.81 5.50 -0.32
N PHE A 306 -5.61 4.39 0.40
CA PHE A 306 -4.42 3.57 0.25
C PHE A 306 -4.76 2.07 0.29
N THR A 307 -3.95 1.28 -0.43
CA THR A 307 -3.83 -0.17 -0.30
C THR A 307 -2.39 -0.50 0.06
N PHE A 308 -2.18 -1.24 1.15
CA PHE A 308 -0.86 -1.65 1.59
C PHE A 308 -0.72 -3.16 1.49
N GLU A 309 0.31 -3.61 0.78
CA GLU A 309 0.74 -5.00 0.73
C GLU A 309 1.86 -5.18 1.74
N ILE A 310 1.56 -5.88 2.84
CA ILE A 310 2.44 -5.87 4.01
C ILE A 310 3.44 -7.01 4.07
N TYR A 311 3.26 -8.03 3.24
CA TYR A 311 4.11 -9.21 3.16
C TYR A 311 3.88 -9.93 1.84
N GLY A 312 4.89 -10.65 1.37
CA GLY A 312 4.84 -11.63 0.29
C GLY A 312 6.13 -12.44 0.29
N ASP A 313 6.04 -13.71 -0.10
CA ASP A 313 7.19 -14.60 -0.30
C ASP A 313 7.22 -15.03 -1.77
N SER A 314 8.02 -14.33 -2.59
CA SER A 314 8.18 -14.60 -4.02
C SER A 314 8.87 -15.94 -4.32
N GLU A 315 9.56 -16.52 -3.33
CA GLU A 315 10.20 -17.82 -3.46
C GLU A 315 9.28 -18.97 -3.06
N ALA A 316 8.10 -18.68 -2.48
CA ALA A 316 7.14 -19.71 -2.14
C ALA A 316 6.61 -20.40 -3.41
N SER A 317 6.41 -21.71 -3.33
CA SER A 317 5.71 -22.43 -4.41
C SER A 317 4.31 -21.86 -4.60
N SER A 318 3.86 -21.71 -5.84
CA SER A 318 2.49 -21.27 -6.15
C SER A 318 1.40 -22.18 -5.55
N LYS A 319 1.76 -23.38 -5.10
CA LYS A 319 0.89 -24.30 -4.38
C LYS A 319 0.91 -24.08 -2.86
N ASP A 320 1.93 -23.42 -2.32
CA ASP A 320 2.07 -23.15 -0.89
C ASP A 320 1.53 -21.76 -0.56
N CYS A 321 0.23 -21.62 -0.70
CA CYS A 321 -0.46 -20.34 -0.49
C CYS A 321 -0.24 -19.80 0.91
N PHE A 322 -0.21 -20.64 1.96
CA PHE A 322 -0.01 -20.10 3.30
C PHE A 322 1.32 -19.36 3.40
N LYS A 323 2.42 -19.96 2.97
CA LYS A 323 3.75 -19.35 2.98
C LYS A 323 3.84 -18.13 2.07
N MET A 324 3.17 -18.15 0.92
CA MET A 324 3.17 -17.03 -0.03
C MET A 324 2.60 -15.76 0.60
N PHE A 325 1.52 -15.89 1.37
CA PHE A 325 0.77 -14.75 1.94
C PHE A 325 1.15 -14.42 3.38
N ASN A 326 1.88 -15.31 4.09
CA ASN A 326 2.07 -15.19 5.52
C ASN A 326 3.47 -15.63 5.96
N PRO A 327 4.17 -14.88 6.82
CA PRO A 327 5.41 -15.35 7.43
C PRO A 327 5.19 -16.64 8.23
N VAL A 328 6.10 -17.60 8.08
CA VAL A 328 6.01 -18.92 8.71
C VAL A 328 6.97 -19.10 9.88
N ASP A 329 7.93 -18.20 10.03
CA ASP A 329 8.83 -18.17 11.17
C ASP A 329 8.58 -16.97 12.09
N LYS A 330 8.94 -17.13 13.36
CA LYS A 330 8.69 -16.15 14.41
C LYS A 330 9.41 -14.82 14.18
N LEU A 331 10.57 -14.83 13.54
CA LEU A 331 11.36 -13.61 13.35
C LEU A 331 10.68 -12.71 12.31
N GLU A 332 10.32 -13.26 11.15
CA GLU A 332 9.63 -12.52 10.09
C GLU A 332 8.21 -12.14 10.52
N PHE A 333 7.51 -13.01 11.26
CA PHE A 333 6.22 -12.67 11.85
C PHE A 333 6.32 -11.44 12.76
N ASN A 334 7.23 -11.47 13.75
CA ASN A 334 7.42 -10.34 14.68
C ASN A 334 7.88 -9.07 13.96
N LYS A 335 8.72 -9.20 12.94
CA LYS A 335 9.17 -8.09 12.10
C LYS A 335 7.99 -7.46 11.36
N ALA A 336 7.11 -8.25 10.75
CA ALA A 336 5.93 -7.77 10.06
C ALA A 336 4.99 -7.03 11.03
N VAL A 337 4.57 -7.64 12.15
CA VAL A 337 3.61 -7.03 13.06
C VAL A 337 4.14 -5.75 13.72
N ASN A 338 5.43 -5.71 14.09
CA ASN A 338 6.02 -4.53 14.71
C ASN A 338 6.25 -3.39 13.71
N LYS A 339 6.92 -3.67 12.57
CA LYS A 339 7.21 -2.63 11.57
C LYS A 339 5.95 -1.97 11.03
N TRP A 340 4.91 -2.76 10.73
CA TRP A 340 3.67 -2.20 10.21
C TRP A 340 2.90 -1.42 11.26
N SER A 341 2.93 -1.84 12.52
CA SER A 341 2.35 -1.03 13.61
C SER A 341 3.05 0.33 13.72
N GLU A 342 4.38 0.38 13.62
CA GLU A 342 5.16 1.63 13.59
C GLU A 342 4.82 2.50 12.37
N ALA A 343 4.72 1.89 11.19
CA ALA A 343 4.37 2.58 9.95
C ALA A 343 2.97 3.20 10.02
N PHE A 344 1.99 2.49 10.58
CA PHE A 344 0.65 3.04 10.78
C PHE A 344 0.62 4.19 11.78
N LEU A 345 1.36 4.12 12.88
CA LEU A 345 1.46 5.25 13.80
C LEU A 345 2.08 6.49 13.13
N THR A 346 3.07 6.30 12.27
CA THR A 346 3.63 7.38 11.47
C THR A 346 2.60 7.96 10.50
N LEU A 347 1.80 7.12 9.83
CA LEU A 347 0.70 7.55 8.99
C LEU A 347 -0.33 8.39 9.79
N PHE A 348 -0.70 7.95 11.00
CA PHE A 348 -1.66 8.66 11.86
C PHE A 348 -1.15 10.02 12.30
N ARG A 349 0.14 10.13 12.55
CA ARG A 349 0.79 11.38 12.96
C ARG A 349 0.98 12.35 11.80
N LEU A 350 1.45 11.87 10.65
CA LEU A 350 1.77 12.73 9.51
C LEU A 350 0.54 13.08 8.65
N GLY A 351 -0.43 12.17 8.52
CA GLY A 351 -1.61 12.35 7.69
C GLY A 351 -2.40 13.64 8.00
N PRO A 352 -2.78 13.90 9.27
CA PRO A 352 -3.48 15.13 9.64
C PRO A 352 -2.71 16.40 9.30
N SER A 353 -1.40 16.43 9.57
CA SER A 353 -0.56 17.61 9.30
C SER A 353 -0.41 17.89 7.80
N ARG A 354 -0.28 16.86 6.98
CA ARG A 354 -0.21 16.97 5.52
C ARG A 354 -1.52 17.50 4.95
N LEU A 355 -2.66 17.01 5.43
CA LEU A 355 -3.96 17.46 4.97
C LEU A 355 -4.27 18.89 5.41
N ALA A 356 -3.95 19.26 6.66
CA ALA A 356 -4.17 20.59 7.20
C ALA A 356 -3.41 21.69 6.43
N THR A 357 -2.18 21.41 5.99
CA THR A 357 -1.36 22.34 5.20
C THR A 357 -2.04 22.71 3.88
N THR A 358 -2.79 21.80 3.27
CA THR A 358 -3.49 21.98 1.99
C THR A 358 -4.69 22.91 2.09
N TYR A 359 -5.46 22.78 3.16
CA TYR A 359 -6.70 23.57 3.32
C TYR A 359 -6.48 24.91 4.00
N GLY A 360 -5.23 25.36 4.21
CA GLY A 360 -4.92 26.62 4.88
C GLY A 360 -5.38 26.67 6.34
N LEU A 361 -5.67 25.51 6.92
CA LEU A 361 -6.12 25.38 8.28
C LEU A 361 -4.89 25.47 9.20
N ARG A 362 -4.62 26.69 9.70
CA ARG A 362 -3.56 26.93 10.70
C ARG A 362 -3.79 26.18 12.02
N LYS A 363 -4.96 25.61 12.21
CA LYS A 363 -5.35 24.75 13.32
C LYS A 363 -6.51 23.88 12.89
N TRP A 364 -6.36 22.59 12.98
CA TRP A 364 -7.46 21.64 13.08
C TRP A 364 -8.03 21.71 14.50
N ASP A 365 -8.14 22.93 15.03
CA ASP A 365 -8.65 23.22 16.35
C ASP A 365 -10.09 23.71 16.24
N SER A 366 -10.99 22.92 16.79
CA SER A 366 -12.29 23.36 17.34
C SER A 366 -13.33 24.01 16.43
N MET A 367 -13.20 23.97 15.11
CA MET A 367 -14.31 24.38 14.23
C MET A 367 -14.81 23.18 13.41
N GLY A 368 -16.01 22.76 13.76
CA GLY A 368 -16.69 21.60 13.17
C GLY A 368 -16.57 21.52 11.65
N GLY A 369 -16.15 20.35 11.19
CA GLY A 369 -15.81 20.00 9.81
C GLY A 369 -16.78 20.41 8.72
N LYS A 370 -16.79 21.68 8.38
CA LYS A 370 -17.31 22.19 7.12
C LYS A 370 -16.12 22.68 6.31
N VAL A 371 -15.87 22.00 5.19
CA VAL A 371 -15.11 22.58 4.08
C VAL A 371 -15.90 23.81 3.66
N ILE A 372 -15.44 24.99 4.06
CA ILE A 372 -15.95 26.24 3.51
C ILE A 372 -15.27 26.38 2.16
N ASP A 373 -16.06 26.28 1.10
CA ASP A 373 -15.69 26.65 -0.25
C ASP A 373 -15.35 28.16 -0.24
N GLY A 374 -14.08 28.45 0.01
CA GLY A 374 -13.52 29.79 0.02
C GLY A 374 -13.04 30.14 -1.37
N SER A 375 -13.91 30.75 -2.16
CA SER A 375 -13.47 31.54 -3.33
C SER A 375 -12.31 32.43 -2.92
N LEU A 376 -11.17 32.20 -3.56
CA LEU A 376 -9.97 33.05 -3.44
C LEU A 376 -10.24 34.47 -3.86
N GLU A 377 -10.49 35.36 -2.90
CA GLU A 377 -10.22 36.78 -3.07
C GLU A 377 -8.70 36.99 -2.94
N SER A 378 -8.15 37.43 -4.05
CA SER A 378 -6.78 37.91 -4.19
C SER A 378 -6.50 39.05 -3.21
N ASN A 379 -5.66 38.84 -2.20
CA ASN A 379 -4.94 39.88 -1.53
C ASN A 379 -3.46 39.59 -1.39
N LYS A 380 -2.69 40.53 -1.90
CA LYS A 380 -1.26 40.73 -2.03
C LYS A 380 -0.38 40.11 -0.96
N GLU A 381 0.67 39.48 -1.46
CA GLU A 381 2.06 39.45 -1.01
C GLU A 381 2.35 39.53 0.50
N ASN A 382 2.74 38.35 1.08
CA ASN A 382 3.94 38.29 1.88
C ASN A 382 4.65 36.94 1.58
N LYS A 383 5.75 37.05 0.85
CA LYS A 383 6.70 36.02 0.50
C LYS A 383 7.26 35.39 1.77
N ILE A 384 7.10 34.05 1.92
CA ILE A 384 8.02 33.24 2.70
C ILE A 384 8.98 32.61 1.69
N ASP A 385 10.10 33.31 1.47
CA ASP A 385 11.28 32.77 0.79
C ASP A 385 11.88 31.67 1.66
N GLY A 386 11.79 30.42 1.25
CA GLY A 386 12.45 29.34 1.97
C GLY A 386 12.55 27.99 1.24
N LEU A 387 11.64 27.68 0.33
CA LEU A 387 11.63 26.35 -0.32
C LEU A 387 11.86 26.36 -1.84
N ASP A 388 11.83 27.51 -2.49
CA ASP A 388 12.03 27.63 -3.95
C ASP A 388 13.52 27.73 -4.35
N LEU A 389 14.43 27.93 -3.37
CA LEU A 389 15.87 28.01 -3.62
C LEU A 389 16.49 26.65 -4.01
N GLY A 390 16.01 25.51 -3.45
CA GLY A 390 16.60 24.21 -3.69
C GLY A 390 16.43 23.68 -5.12
N MET A 391 15.31 23.96 -5.79
CA MET A 391 15.06 23.47 -7.16
C MET A 391 15.67 24.34 -8.24
N LYS A 392 15.81 25.63 -8.03
CA LYS A 392 16.53 26.53 -8.94
C LYS A 392 18.03 26.26 -8.89
N ASP A 393 18.58 26.02 -7.70
CA ASP A 393 19.97 25.68 -7.52
C ASP A 393 20.29 24.31 -8.10
N LEU A 394 19.48 23.29 -7.90
CA LEU A 394 19.67 21.96 -8.50
C LEU A 394 19.68 22.01 -10.04
N ARG A 395 18.81 22.82 -10.64
CA ARG A 395 18.76 23.05 -12.09
C ARG A 395 19.99 23.79 -12.60
N ASN A 396 20.54 24.72 -11.82
CA ASN A 396 21.78 25.43 -12.13
C ASN A 396 23.01 24.52 -11.98
N TYR A 397 23.05 23.69 -10.94
CA TYR A 397 24.11 22.67 -10.77
C TYR A 397 24.08 21.64 -11.89
N PHE A 398 22.91 21.20 -12.32
CA PHE A 398 22.79 20.27 -13.46
C PHE A 398 23.25 20.89 -14.79
N ARG A 399 22.94 22.18 -15.03
CA ARG A 399 23.44 22.92 -16.21
C ARG A 399 24.94 23.10 -16.17
N LEU A 400 25.53 23.44 -15.01
CA LEU A 400 26.98 23.55 -14.82
C LEU A 400 27.68 22.20 -15.01
N PHE A 401 27.10 21.12 -14.53
CA PHE A 401 27.61 19.76 -14.73
C PHE A 401 27.62 19.37 -16.22
N LEU A 402 26.56 19.65 -16.95
CA LEU A 402 26.49 19.41 -18.40
C LEU A 402 27.54 20.24 -19.16
N LEU A 403 27.69 21.52 -18.83
CA LEU A 403 28.70 22.39 -19.45
C LEU A 403 30.13 21.91 -19.17
N SER A 404 30.43 21.48 -17.95
CA SER A 404 31.74 20.95 -17.57
C SER A 404 32.04 19.62 -18.30
N SER A 405 31.05 18.76 -18.47
CA SER A 405 31.15 17.48 -19.18
C SER A 405 31.46 17.70 -20.68
N VAL A 406 30.81 18.68 -21.31
CA VAL A 406 31.02 19.07 -22.69
C VAL A 406 32.45 19.66 -22.86
N LEU A 407 32.89 20.52 -21.95
CA LEU A 407 34.25 21.09 -21.94
C LEU A 407 35.31 19.99 -21.80
N LEU A 408 35.12 19.02 -20.92
CA LEU A 408 36.00 17.87 -20.76
C LEU A 408 36.08 17.03 -22.04
N MET A 409 34.95 16.79 -22.71
CA MET A 409 34.93 16.12 -24.03
C MET A 409 35.73 16.87 -25.09
N PHE A 410 35.55 18.19 -25.17
CA PHE A 410 36.35 19.02 -26.12
C PHE A 410 37.85 18.99 -25.80
N MET A 411 38.22 19.03 -24.53
CA MET A 411 39.63 18.91 -24.11
C MET A 411 40.22 17.53 -24.46
N PHE A 412 39.45 16.46 -24.31
CA PHE A 412 39.85 15.10 -24.68
C PHE A 412 40.02 14.97 -26.22
N CYS A 413 39.04 15.46 -26.99
CA CYS A 413 39.10 15.45 -28.45
C CYS A 413 40.26 16.28 -28.98
N SER A 414 40.53 17.44 -28.38
CA SER A 414 41.70 18.29 -28.78
C SER A 414 43.04 17.66 -28.44
N ARG A 415 43.14 16.86 -27.36
CA ARG A 415 44.37 16.09 -27.03
C ARG A 415 44.61 14.94 -28.02
N ILE A 416 43.56 14.23 -28.41
CA ILE A 416 43.66 13.15 -29.40
C ILE A 416 44.07 13.70 -30.79
N SER A 417 43.52 14.86 -31.16
CA SER A 417 43.89 15.53 -32.41
C SER A 417 45.36 15.96 -32.43
N LYS A 418 45.90 16.51 -31.33
CA LYS A 418 47.33 16.89 -31.20
C LYS A 418 48.29 15.68 -31.14
N SER A 419 47.82 14.54 -30.63
CA SER A 419 48.62 13.30 -30.60
C SER A 419 48.81 12.71 -32.03
N LYS A 420 47.78 12.79 -32.89
CA LYS A 420 47.89 12.33 -34.30
C LYS A 420 48.81 13.21 -35.16
N TYR A 421 48.93 14.49 -34.84
CA TYR A 421 49.79 15.41 -35.60
C TYR A 421 51.31 15.28 -35.26
N ARG A 422 51.63 14.59 -34.15
CA ARG A 422 53.04 14.33 -33.73
C ARG A 422 53.63 13.01 -34.24
N GLN A 423 52.85 12.18 -34.94
CA GLN A 423 53.32 10.91 -35.53
C GLN A 423 53.54 10.97 -37.04
N THR A 424 53.42 12.14 -37.66
CA THR A 424 53.64 12.34 -39.12
C THR A 424 54.69 13.40 -39.46
N ASN A 425 55.65 13.67 -38.54
CA ASN A 425 56.86 14.42 -38.86
C ASN A 425 58.05 13.69 -38.26
#